data_677edc33a409439d9a8601a01f117fcb
#
_entry.id   677edc33a409439d9a8601a01f117fcb
#
_cell.length_a   1.000
_cell.length_b   1.000
_cell.length_c   1.000
_cell.angle_alpha   90.00
_cell.angle_beta   90.00
_cell.angle_gamma   90.00
#
_symmetry.space_group_name_H-M   'P 1'
#
loop_
_entity.id
_entity.type
_entity.pdbx_description
1 polymer ?
#
loop_
_entity_poly.entity_id
_entity_poly.type
_entity_poly.pdbx_seq_one_letter_code
_entity_poly.pdbx_strand_id
1 'polypeptide(L)'
;MRLVYELGYNDKKHPSRDNGKPNRAYNMWANMLQRCFNEAKRHKNPTYIDCNVSDNFKSFSYFYEWCHKQIGFMNDFELDKDLLSGGSKIYSEDNCVFIPREINTQFSGGKTKHHHLPRGVTVKTVLKCGITTYKARIKKKGKIHTLGVFHDIEEASAVYEAAKREYLKELAEEHKYSIDPRAYQALINY
;
A
#
# COMPACT_ATOMS: atom_id res chain seq x y z
N MET A 1 9.31 4.39 31.03
CA MET A 1 9.55 4.52 29.58
C MET A 1 8.30 5.12 28.94
N ARG A 2 8.41 6.21 28.14
CA ARG A 2 7.24 6.81 27.50
C ARG A 2 6.83 5.95 26.31
N LEU A 3 5.58 5.49 26.26
CA LEU A 3 5.02 4.73 25.17
C LEU A 3 4.67 5.65 23.98
N VAL A 4 4.80 5.15 22.77
CA VAL A 4 4.38 5.79 21.52
C VAL A 4 3.03 5.19 21.14
N TYR A 5 1.98 6.02 21.10
CA TYR A 5 0.59 5.56 20.88
C TYR A 5 0.17 4.42 21.83
N GLU A 6 0.57 4.54 23.13
CA GLU A 6 0.22 3.64 24.23
C GLU A 6 0.78 2.20 24.14
N LEU A 7 1.34 1.79 23.04
CA LEU A 7 1.78 0.42 22.79
C LEU A 7 3.22 0.29 22.32
N GLY A 8 3.71 1.23 21.51
CA GLY A 8 5.07 1.17 21.02
C GLY A 8 6.09 1.63 22.07
N TYR A 9 7.21 0.96 22.19
CA TYR A 9 8.28 1.35 23.09
C TYR A 9 9.63 1.47 22.40
N ASN A 10 10.42 2.46 22.82
CA ASN A 10 11.79 2.69 22.37
C ASN A 10 12.73 2.47 23.55
N ASP A 11 13.50 1.39 23.50
CA ASP A 11 14.51 1.01 24.49
C ASP A 11 15.85 1.74 24.31
N LYS A 12 15.94 2.62 23.29
CA LYS A 12 17.11 3.44 22.97
C LYS A 12 18.37 2.68 22.56
N LYS A 13 18.27 1.41 22.16
CA LYS A 13 19.43 0.65 21.62
C LYS A 13 19.88 1.19 20.28
N HIS A 14 18.94 1.72 19.49
CA HIS A 14 19.23 2.32 18.18
C HIS A 14 18.86 3.80 18.16
N PRO A 15 19.56 4.63 17.37
CA PRO A 15 19.25 6.05 17.24
C PRO A 15 17.87 6.22 16.58
N SER A 16 17.03 7.05 17.17
CA SER A 16 15.74 7.43 16.57
C SER A 16 15.84 8.68 15.70
N ARG A 17 17.02 9.32 15.69
CA ARG A 17 17.27 10.56 14.95
C ARG A 17 18.63 10.54 14.28
N ASP A 18 18.68 11.14 13.07
CA ASP A 18 19.87 11.42 12.31
C ASP A 18 19.93 12.93 12.05
N ASN A 19 21.02 13.59 12.46
CA ASN A 19 21.18 15.06 12.32
C ASN A 19 19.98 15.86 12.87
N GLY A 20 19.47 15.48 14.05
CA GLY A 20 18.35 16.15 14.72
C GLY A 20 16.96 15.83 14.17
N LYS A 21 16.84 15.14 13.05
CA LYS A 21 15.55 14.71 12.46
C LYS A 21 15.28 13.23 12.78
N PRO A 22 14.00 12.82 12.92
CA PRO A 22 13.69 11.41 13.02
C PRO A 22 14.26 10.63 11.84
N ASN A 23 14.95 9.51 12.13
CA ASN A 23 15.47 8.68 11.05
C ASN A 23 14.34 7.92 10.34
N ARG A 24 14.68 7.31 9.21
CA ARG A 24 13.72 6.65 8.35
C ARG A 24 12.97 5.52 9.05
N ALA A 25 13.68 4.63 9.73
CA ALA A 25 13.06 3.51 10.44
C ALA A 25 12.12 4.00 11.54
N TYR A 26 12.51 5.03 12.31
CA TYR A 26 11.68 5.61 13.36
C TYR A 26 10.41 6.25 12.80
N ASN A 27 10.52 7.00 11.70
CA ASN A 27 9.37 7.59 11.03
C ASN A 27 8.37 6.53 10.55
N MET A 28 8.88 5.45 9.95
CA MET A 28 8.02 4.34 9.49
C MET A 28 7.34 3.65 10.66
N TRP A 29 8.09 3.34 11.71
CA TRP A 29 7.57 2.72 12.92
C TRP A 29 6.51 3.58 13.61
N ALA A 30 6.77 4.86 13.83
CA ALA A 30 5.83 5.78 14.44
C ALA A 30 4.56 5.96 13.57
N ASN A 31 4.70 6.05 12.25
CA ASN A 31 3.57 6.14 11.33
C ASN A 31 2.73 4.86 11.29
N MET A 32 3.35 3.69 11.38
CA MET A 32 2.67 2.40 11.48
C MET A 32 1.82 2.34 12.76
N LEU A 33 2.42 2.65 13.92
CA LEU A 33 1.69 2.72 15.19
C LEU A 33 0.57 3.78 15.16
N GLN A 34 0.82 4.94 14.56
CA GLN A 34 -0.18 5.99 14.41
C GLN A 34 -1.40 5.52 13.60
N ARG A 35 -1.17 4.76 12.53
CA ARG A 35 -2.26 4.20 11.71
C ARG A 35 -3.11 3.22 12.50
N CYS A 36 -2.47 2.38 13.32
CA CYS A 36 -3.15 1.33 14.06
C CYS A 36 -3.85 1.84 15.33
N PHE A 37 -3.29 2.83 16.04
CA PHE A 37 -3.72 3.14 17.40
C PHE A 37 -4.14 4.60 17.64
N ASN A 38 -3.96 5.51 16.67
CA ASN A 38 -4.47 6.86 16.79
C ASN A 38 -5.93 6.96 16.33
N GLU A 39 -6.86 7.18 17.24
CA GLU A 39 -8.30 7.26 16.98
C GLU A 39 -8.64 8.32 15.92
N ALA A 40 -8.11 9.52 16.02
CA ALA A 40 -8.37 10.60 15.05
C ALA A 40 -7.91 10.24 13.64
N LYS A 41 -6.83 9.44 13.53
CA LYS A 41 -6.33 8.94 12.25
C LYS A 41 -7.24 7.84 11.69
N ARG A 42 -7.73 6.95 12.54
CA ARG A 42 -8.66 5.86 12.16
C ARG A 42 -10.00 6.41 11.72
N HIS A 43 -10.56 7.40 12.43
CA HIS A 43 -11.80 8.08 12.02
C HIS A 43 -11.67 8.74 10.64
N LYS A 44 -10.53 9.39 10.36
CA LYS A 44 -10.29 10.02 9.03
C LYS A 44 -10.04 9.01 7.91
N ASN A 45 -9.61 7.80 8.24
CA ASN A 45 -9.24 6.76 7.28
C ASN A 45 -9.76 5.40 7.77
N PRO A 46 -11.01 5.06 7.45
CA PRO A 46 -11.65 3.81 7.91
C PRO A 46 -10.91 2.53 7.51
N THR A 47 -10.05 2.58 6.49
CA THR A 47 -9.19 1.45 6.07
C THR A 47 -8.24 0.99 7.16
N TYR A 48 -7.94 1.85 8.15
CA TYR A 48 -7.10 1.52 9.31
C TYR A 48 -7.88 1.00 10.53
N ILE A 49 -9.20 0.90 10.44
CA ILE A 49 -10.01 0.22 11.46
C ILE A 49 -9.55 -1.25 11.46
N ASP A 50 -9.32 -1.79 12.67
CA ASP A 50 -8.81 -3.15 12.93
C ASP A 50 -7.35 -3.40 12.48
N CYS A 51 -6.63 -2.37 12.02
CA CYS A 51 -5.18 -2.51 11.85
C CYS A 51 -4.48 -2.72 13.18
N ASN A 52 -3.53 -3.65 13.19
CA ASN A 52 -2.72 -3.99 14.37
C ASN A 52 -1.26 -4.21 13.96
N VAL A 53 -0.40 -4.41 14.94
CA VAL A 53 1.03 -4.74 14.76
C VAL A 53 1.37 -6.00 15.53
N SER A 54 2.35 -6.78 15.05
CA SER A 54 2.90 -7.92 15.79
C SER A 54 3.54 -7.43 17.11
N ASP A 55 3.66 -8.34 18.08
CA ASP A 55 4.28 -7.99 19.37
C ASP A 55 5.72 -7.50 19.19
N ASN A 56 6.46 -8.09 18.27
CA ASN A 56 7.82 -7.70 17.93
C ASN A 56 7.89 -6.26 17.40
N PHE A 57 6.95 -5.87 16.53
CA PHE A 57 6.93 -4.52 15.94
C PHE A 57 6.48 -3.42 16.90
N LYS A 58 6.04 -3.77 18.11
CA LYS A 58 5.87 -2.80 19.21
C LYS A 58 7.22 -2.26 19.70
N SER A 59 8.30 -3.02 19.57
CA SER A 59 9.67 -2.59 19.87
C SER A 59 10.28 -1.81 18.70
N PHE A 60 10.72 -0.57 18.95
CA PHE A 60 11.44 0.19 17.94
C PHE A 60 12.77 -0.48 17.56
N SER A 61 13.52 -0.97 18.53
CA SER A 61 14.81 -1.61 18.25
C SER A 61 14.66 -2.85 17.39
N TYR A 62 13.67 -3.69 17.68
CA TYR A 62 13.37 -4.84 16.85
C TYR A 62 12.98 -4.42 15.41
N PHE A 63 12.07 -3.46 15.28
CA PHE A 63 11.64 -2.95 13.97
C PHE A 63 12.81 -2.34 13.18
N TYR A 64 13.70 -1.59 13.86
CA TYR A 64 14.90 -1.02 13.26
C TYR A 64 15.80 -2.11 12.68
N GLU A 65 16.13 -3.14 13.47
CA GLU A 65 16.96 -4.27 13.05
C GLU A 65 16.31 -5.06 11.91
N TRP A 66 15.01 -5.28 12.00
CA TRP A 66 14.24 -5.93 10.95
C TRP A 66 14.31 -5.13 9.64
N CYS A 67 14.07 -3.82 9.66
CA CYS A 67 14.15 -2.97 8.47
C CYS A 67 15.50 -3.10 7.76
N HIS A 68 16.60 -3.04 8.51
CA HIS A 68 17.95 -3.08 7.93
C HIS A 68 18.33 -4.44 7.33
N LYS A 69 17.58 -5.49 7.63
CA LYS A 69 17.72 -6.81 7.01
C LYS A 69 16.85 -6.99 5.76
N GLN A 70 15.92 -6.06 5.51
CA GLN A 70 14.99 -6.22 4.40
C GLN A 70 15.55 -5.65 3.09
N ILE A 71 15.32 -6.39 2.01
CA ILE A 71 15.53 -5.90 0.65
C ILE A 71 14.63 -4.68 0.41
N GLY A 72 15.15 -3.63 -0.20
CA GLY A 72 14.40 -2.44 -0.55
C GLY A 72 14.41 -1.33 0.53
N PHE A 73 14.72 -1.63 1.80
CA PHE A 73 14.79 -0.59 2.83
C PHE A 73 15.82 0.50 2.46
N MET A 74 17.03 0.12 2.05
CA MET A 74 18.08 1.09 1.66
C MET A 74 17.81 1.76 0.32
N ASN A 75 16.88 1.27 -0.49
CA ASN A 75 16.48 1.83 -1.79
C ASN A 75 15.32 2.85 -1.68
N ASP A 76 15.01 3.34 -0.47
CA ASP A 76 13.89 4.25 -0.20
C ASP A 76 12.51 3.71 -0.59
N PHE A 77 12.34 2.39 -0.66
CA PHE A 77 11.05 1.77 -0.93
C PHE A 77 10.08 1.95 0.25
N GLU A 78 8.79 1.94 -0.03
CA GLU A 78 7.74 2.13 0.97
C GLU A 78 7.42 0.81 1.67
N LEU A 79 7.15 0.87 2.98
CA LEU A 79 6.65 -0.27 3.75
C LEU A 79 5.22 -0.57 3.35
N ASP A 80 5.00 -1.73 2.80
CA ASP A 80 3.68 -2.28 2.47
C ASP A 80 3.36 -3.50 3.32
N LYS A 81 2.08 -3.65 3.70
CA LYS A 81 1.54 -4.80 4.43
C LYS A 81 0.43 -5.52 3.66
N ASP A 82 -0.04 -4.93 2.55
CA ASP A 82 -1.27 -5.38 1.89
C ASP A 82 -0.98 -6.41 0.80
N LEU A 83 0.20 -6.34 0.18
CA LEU A 83 0.62 -7.22 -0.92
C LEU A 83 0.70 -8.70 -0.49
N LEU A 84 1.27 -8.98 0.69
CA LEU A 84 1.49 -10.34 1.19
C LEU A 84 0.39 -10.83 2.14
N SER A 85 -0.46 -9.93 2.63
CA SER A 85 -1.29 -10.19 3.79
C SER A 85 -2.49 -11.11 3.55
N GLY A 86 -2.88 -11.37 2.30
CA GLY A 86 -4.11 -12.09 1.99
C GLY A 86 -5.38 -11.46 2.62
N GLY A 87 -5.34 -10.13 2.89
CA GLY A 87 -6.42 -9.40 3.55
C GLY A 87 -6.23 -9.21 5.06
N SER A 88 -5.15 -9.74 5.66
CA SER A 88 -4.79 -9.46 7.06
C SER A 88 -4.49 -7.98 7.24
N LYS A 89 -4.93 -7.40 8.36
CA LYS A 89 -4.66 -6.01 8.71
C LYS A 89 -3.51 -5.86 9.73
N ILE A 90 -2.66 -6.87 9.86
CA ILE A 90 -1.57 -6.89 10.83
C ILE A 90 -0.26 -6.53 10.14
N TYR A 91 0.43 -5.52 10.67
CA TYR A 91 1.84 -5.27 10.34
C TYR A 91 2.69 -6.28 11.08
N SER A 92 3.36 -7.15 10.35
CA SER A 92 4.23 -8.20 10.88
C SER A 92 5.38 -8.49 9.91
N GLU A 93 6.33 -9.27 10.36
CA GLU A 93 7.47 -9.74 9.57
C GLU A 93 7.02 -10.52 8.32
N ASP A 94 5.93 -11.28 8.46
CA ASP A 94 5.39 -12.11 7.37
C ASP A 94 4.61 -11.29 6.35
N ASN A 95 3.86 -10.29 6.81
CA ASN A 95 2.97 -9.50 5.96
C ASN A 95 3.66 -8.28 5.34
N CYS A 96 4.76 -7.79 5.96
CA CYS A 96 5.41 -6.57 5.53
C CYS A 96 6.58 -6.82 4.59
N VAL A 97 6.67 -5.96 3.57
CA VAL A 97 7.78 -5.88 2.61
C VAL A 97 8.03 -4.44 2.23
N PHE A 98 9.23 -4.17 1.70
CA PHE A 98 9.54 -2.88 1.10
C PHE A 98 9.40 -2.98 -0.42
N ILE A 99 8.55 -2.14 -0.99
CA ILE A 99 8.27 -2.11 -2.42
C ILE A 99 8.35 -0.68 -2.96
N PRO A 100 8.71 -0.50 -4.24
CA PRO A 100 8.64 0.80 -4.89
C PRO A 100 7.27 1.43 -4.76
N ARG A 101 7.25 2.76 -4.61
CA ARG A 101 6.00 3.53 -4.52
C ARG A 101 5.05 3.25 -5.67
N GLU A 102 5.59 2.99 -6.86
CA GLU A 102 4.79 2.68 -8.04
C GLU A 102 3.97 1.39 -7.86
N ILE A 103 4.58 0.35 -7.31
CA ILE A 103 3.90 -0.90 -6.95
C ILE A 103 2.90 -0.64 -5.83
N ASN A 104 3.31 0.01 -4.75
CA ASN A 104 2.45 0.28 -3.59
C ASN A 104 1.17 1.05 -3.98
N THR A 105 1.26 2.00 -4.91
CA THR A 105 0.09 2.74 -5.39
C THR A 105 -0.93 1.88 -6.13
N GLN A 106 -0.55 0.71 -6.67
CA GLN A 106 -1.47 -0.23 -7.30
C GLN A 106 -2.37 -0.95 -6.29
N PHE A 107 -1.97 -1.02 -5.03
CA PHE A 107 -2.74 -1.65 -3.94
C PHE A 107 -3.44 -0.61 -3.07
N SER A 108 -2.92 0.60 -2.98
CA SER A 108 -3.53 1.67 -2.20
C SER A 108 -4.90 2.06 -2.76
N GLY A 109 -5.95 1.96 -1.97
CA GLY A 109 -7.29 2.41 -2.31
C GLY A 109 -7.30 3.93 -2.52
N GLY A 110 -7.42 4.39 -3.77
CA GLY A 110 -7.66 5.80 -4.06
C GLY A 110 -9.02 6.23 -3.48
N LYS A 111 -9.12 7.46 -2.93
CA LYS A 111 -10.41 8.07 -2.61
C LYS A 111 -11.13 8.31 -3.94
N THR A 112 -11.97 7.37 -4.37
CA THR A 112 -12.87 7.61 -5.50
C THR A 112 -14.05 8.43 -5.00
N LYS A 113 -14.38 9.51 -5.69
CA LYS A 113 -15.63 10.29 -5.42
C LYS A 113 -16.89 9.42 -5.57
N HIS A 114 -16.76 8.26 -6.16
CA HIS A 114 -17.83 7.32 -6.47
C HIS A 114 -17.52 5.95 -5.85
N HIS A 115 -17.78 5.81 -4.55
CA HIS A 115 -17.54 4.57 -3.78
C HIS A 115 -18.26 3.31 -4.30
N HIS A 116 -19.24 3.48 -5.19
CA HIS A 116 -20.03 2.40 -5.79
C HIS A 116 -19.47 1.86 -7.11
N LEU A 117 -18.41 2.49 -7.65
CA LEU A 117 -17.80 2.04 -8.90
C LEU A 117 -16.57 1.17 -8.62
N PRO A 118 -16.31 0.14 -9.46
CA PRO A 118 -15.09 -0.62 -9.41
C PRO A 118 -13.85 0.26 -9.59
N ARG A 119 -12.74 -0.19 -9.06
CA ARG A 119 -11.46 0.52 -9.21
C ARG A 119 -11.11 0.70 -10.68
N GLY A 120 -10.56 1.86 -11.03
CA GLY A 120 -10.19 2.18 -12.40
C GLY A 120 -11.35 2.55 -13.32
N VAL A 121 -12.59 2.39 -12.86
CA VAL A 121 -13.80 2.73 -13.64
C VAL A 121 -14.39 4.05 -13.17
N THR A 122 -14.83 4.87 -14.13
CA THR A 122 -15.51 6.15 -13.88
C THR A 122 -16.68 6.30 -14.84
N VAL A 123 -17.76 6.95 -14.42
CA VAL A 123 -18.81 7.37 -15.34
C VAL A 123 -18.21 8.36 -16.34
N LYS A 124 -18.43 8.11 -17.64
CA LYS A 124 -18.02 9.03 -18.70
C LYS A 124 -19.17 9.96 -19.06
N THR A 125 -20.33 9.41 -19.36
CA THR A 125 -21.50 10.15 -19.84
C THR A 125 -22.77 9.46 -19.39
N VAL A 126 -23.77 10.25 -19.03
CA VAL A 126 -25.15 9.78 -18.89
C VAL A 126 -25.94 10.45 -20.01
N LEU A 127 -26.41 9.66 -20.97
CA LEU A 127 -27.18 10.16 -22.11
C LEU A 127 -28.59 10.55 -21.67
N LYS A 128 -29.25 11.46 -22.42
CA LYS A 128 -30.63 11.88 -22.14
C LYS A 128 -31.63 10.73 -22.16
N CYS A 129 -31.33 9.64 -22.87
CA CYS A 129 -32.11 8.39 -22.89
C CYS A 129 -31.90 7.49 -21.66
N GLY A 130 -31.09 7.93 -20.65
CA GLY A 130 -30.78 7.16 -19.44
C GLY A 130 -29.60 6.19 -19.59
N ILE A 131 -29.01 6.06 -20.77
CA ILE A 131 -27.86 5.17 -20.98
C ILE A 131 -26.62 5.81 -20.34
N THR A 132 -25.96 5.04 -19.46
CA THR A 132 -24.70 5.41 -18.83
C THR A 132 -23.53 4.75 -19.55
N THR A 133 -22.46 5.48 -19.77
CA THR A 133 -21.21 4.92 -20.30
C THR A 133 -20.11 5.04 -19.27
N TYR A 134 -19.25 4.03 -19.21
CA TYR A 134 -18.18 3.88 -18.25
C TYR A 134 -16.82 3.97 -18.98
N LYS A 135 -15.85 4.60 -18.33
CA LYS A 135 -14.49 4.69 -18.83
C LYS A 135 -13.56 3.91 -17.91
N ALA A 136 -12.86 2.92 -18.44
CA ALA A 136 -11.79 2.22 -17.76
C ALA A 136 -10.45 2.96 -17.97
N ARG A 137 -9.70 3.16 -16.88
CA ARG A 137 -8.41 3.85 -16.89
C ARG A 137 -7.44 3.22 -15.92
N ILE A 138 -6.17 3.13 -16.32
CA ILE A 138 -5.07 2.70 -15.46
C ILE A 138 -4.01 3.79 -15.37
N LYS A 139 -3.34 3.89 -14.22
CA LYS A 139 -2.18 4.78 -14.06
C LYS A 139 -0.92 3.93 -14.14
N LYS A 140 -0.10 4.14 -15.17
CA LYS A 140 1.21 3.51 -15.39
C LYS A 140 2.29 4.59 -15.41
N LYS A 141 3.36 4.43 -14.64
CA LYS A 141 4.51 5.37 -14.59
C LYS A 141 4.10 6.85 -14.46
N GLY A 142 3.15 7.09 -13.55
CA GLY A 142 2.62 8.44 -13.28
C GLY A 142 1.59 8.95 -14.29
N LYS A 143 1.44 8.35 -15.47
CA LYS A 143 0.51 8.76 -16.53
C LYS A 143 -0.78 7.93 -16.50
N ILE A 144 -1.90 8.59 -16.83
CA ILE A 144 -3.21 7.92 -16.92
C ILE A 144 -3.42 7.47 -18.37
N HIS A 145 -3.68 6.18 -18.54
CA HIS A 145 -4.02 5.56 -19.81
C HIS A 145 -5.50 5.18 -19.83
N THR A 146 -6.23 5.58 -20.87
CA THR A 146 -7.60 5.15 -21.10
C THR A 146 -7.57 3.79 -21.79
N LEU A 147 -8.24 2.80 -21.20
CA LEU A 147 -8.31 1.43 -21.72
C LEU A 147 -9.51 1.25 -22.67
N GLY A 148 -10.59 2.02 -22.45
CA GLY A 148 -11.77 1.98 -23.28
C GLY A 148 -12.95 2.72 -22.67
N VAL A 149 -14.05 2.72 -23.41
CA VAL A 149 -15.36 3.21 -22.97
C VAL A 149 -16.38 2.11 -23.27
N PHE A 150 -17.19 1.78 -22.27
CA PHE A 150 -18.07 0.63 -22.23
C PHE A 150 -19.47 1.05 -21.85
N HIS A 151 -20.47 0.28 -22.25
CA HIS A 151 -21.85 0.44 -21.80
C HIS A 151 -22.12 -0.39 -20.54
N ASP A 152 -21.29 -1.38 -20.27
CA ASP A 152 -21.36 -2.27 -19.12
C ASP A 152 -20.22 -1.95 -18.15
N ILE A 153 -20.57 -1.88 -16.83
CA ILE A 153 -19.63 -1.62 -15.75
C ILE A 153 -18.75 -2.84 -15.47
N GLU A 154 -19.27 -4.04 -15.64
CA GLU A 154 -18.53 -5.29 -15.41
C GLU A 154 -17.50 -5.50 -16.50
N GLU A 155 -17.84 -5.21 -17.77
CA GLU A 155 -16.89 -5.20 -18.89
C GLU A 155 -15.76 -4.18 -18.65
N ALA A 156 -16.11 -2.95 -18.27
CA ALA A 156 -15.12 -1.91 -17.93
C ALA A 156 -14.18 -2.35 -16.80
N SER A 157 -14.72 -3.01 -15.77
CA SER A 157 -13.97 -3.55 -14.64
C SER A 157 -13.04 -4.69 -15.05
N ALA A 158 -13.53 -5.63 -15.87
CA ALA A 158 -12.74 -6.76 -16.35
C ALA A 158 -11.53 -6.30 -17.17
N VAL A 159 -11.72 -5.32 -18.06
CA VAL A 159 -10.63 -4.72 -18.85
C VAL A 159 -9.60 -4.02 -17.95
N TYR A 160 -10.06 -3.31 -16.91
CA TYR A 160 -9.15 -2.70 -15.94
C TYR A 160 -8.34 -3.75 -15.17
N GLU A 161 -8.98 -4.80 -14.65
CA GLU A 161 -8.28 -5.85 -13.89
C GLU A 161 -7.29 -6.63 -14.75
N ALA A 162 -7.61 -6.90 -16.03
CA ALA A 162 -6.67 -7.50 -16.96
C ALA A 162 -5.43 -6.61 -17.18
N ALA A 163 -5.65 -5.34 -17.47
CA ALA A 163 -4.55 -4.38 -17.67
C ALA A 163 -3.71 -4.18 -16.40
N LYS A 164 -4.34 -4.24 -15.21
CA LYS A 164 -3.65 -4.16 -13.93
C LYS A 164 -2.77 -5.38 -13.69
N ARG A 165 -3.28 -6.60 -13.93
CA ARG A 165 -2.47 -7.83 -13.81
C ARG A 165 -1.24 -7.79 -14.70
N GLU A 166 -1.41 -7.37 -15.95
CA GLU A 166 -0.30 -7.25 -16.89
C GLU A 166 0.75 -6.25 -16.41
N TYR A 167 0.29 -5.08 -15.96
CA TYR A 167 1.19 -4.06 -15.45
C TYR A 167 1.91 -4.46 -14.15
N LEU A 168 1.28 -5.22 -13.27
CA LEU A 168 1.94 -5.74 -12.07
C LEU A 168 3.04 -6.74 -12.44
N LYS A 169 2.85 -7.56 -13.47
CA LYS A 169 3.90 -8.46 -14.01
C LYS A 169 5.06 -7.67 -14.62
N GLU A 170 4.78 -6.62 -15.40
CA GLU A 170 5.80 -5.72 -15.93
C GLU A 170 6.66 -5.13 -14.78
N LEU A 171 6.01 -4.62 -13.73
CA LEU A 171 6.68 -4.06 -12.55
C LEU A 171 7.46 -5.12 -11.75
N ALA A 172 6.93 -6.35 -11.65
CA ALA A 172 7.63 -7.45 -10.99
C ALA A 172 8.95 -7.76 -11.69
N GLU A 173 8.95 -7.87 -13.02
CA GLU A 173 10.17 -8.12 -13.80
C GLU A 173 11.16 -6.94 -13.74
N GLU A 174 10.65 -5.69 -13.79
CA GLU A 174 11.49 -4.48 -13.67
C GLU A 174 12.22 -4.43 -12.32
N HIS A 175 11.56 -4.90 -11.25
CA HIS A 175 12.10 -4.84 -9.89
C HIS A 175 12.58 -6.17 -9.32
N LYS A 176 12.66 -7.22 -10.12
CA LYS A 176 12.94 -8.61 -9.73
C LYS A 176 14.09 -8.78 -8.74
N TYR A 177 15.17 -8.02 -8.91
CA TYR A 177 16.37 -8.13 -8.08
C TYR A 177 16.45 -7.07 -6.97
N SER A 178 15.47 -6.18 -6.88
CA SER A 178 15.44 -5.07 -5.92
C SER A 178 14.34 -5.17 -4.88
N ILE A 179 13.38 -6.11 -5.04
CA ILE A 179 12.30 -6.38 -4.08
C ILE A 179 12.45 -7.76 -3.44
N ASP A 180 11.76 -7.97 -2.34
CA ASP A 180 11.68 -9.27 -1.67
C ASP A 180 11.13 -10.34 -2.65
N PRO A 181 11.71 -11.56 -2.73
CA PRO A 181 11.19 -12.64 -3.57
C PRO A 181 9.72 -12.98 -3.33
N ARG A 182 9.22 -12.83 -2.09
CA ARG A 182 7.79 -13.02 -1.76
C ARG A 182 6.93 -11.97 -2.46
N ALA A 183 7.39 -10.70 -2.49
CA ALA A 183 6.70 -9.63 -3.21
C ALA A 183 6.68 -9.90 -4.73
N TYR A 184 7.81 -10.32 -5.30
CA TYR A 184 7.88 -10.71 -6.71
C TYR A 184 6.85 -11.81 -7.04
N GLN A 185 6.82 -12.89 -6.25
CA GLN A 185 5.86 -13.99 -6.46
C GLN A 185 4.40 -13.53 -6.32
N ALA A 186 4.10 -12.67 -5.34
CA ALA A 186 2.76 -12.14 -5.16
C ALA A 186 2.31 -11.26 -6.34
N LEU A 187 3.22 -10.50 -6.96
CA LEU A 187 2.93 -9.68 -8.14
C LEU A 187 2.70 -10.51 -9.40
N ILE A 188 3.49 -11.58 -9.60
CA ILE A 188 3.36 -12.47 -10.77
C ILE A 188 2.06 -13.28 -10.69
N ASN A 189 1.62 -13.64 -9.50
CA ASN A 189 0.43 -14.46 -9.28
C ASN A 189 -0.85 -13.65 -8.99
N TYR A 190 -0.78 -12.33 -9.11
CA TYR A 190 -1.93 -11.44 -8.90
C TYR A 190 -2.99 -11.67 -10.02
#